data_95df60d1aca851b005e4b693373889a6
#
_entry.id   95df60d1aca851b005e4b693373889a6
#
_cell.length_a   1.000
_cell.length_b   1.000
_cell.length_c   1.000
_cell.angle_alpha   90.00
_cell.angle_beta   90.00
_cell.angle_gamma   90.00
#
_symmetry.space_group_name_H-M   'P 1'
#
loop_
_entity.id
_entity.type
_entity.pdbx_description
1 polymer ?
#
loop_
_entity_poly.entity_id
_entity_poly.type
_entity_poly.pdbx_seq_one_letter_code
_entity_poly.pdbx_strand_id
1 'polypeptide(L)'
;AFQNFFKQPKTGFPRFKSKKRNKNSYSTVCINGNITLSNGYLRLPKIGQIRLKQHRIIPDEYRLKSVTVSQTPSGKYYASILFEYEDQVQEKELQKFLGLDFSMHELYRDSNGKEPAYPGYYRNAEKKLAREQRKLSKMQKGSNNRNKQRLKVAKLHEKVSNQRKDFLHKQSRQIANAY
;
A
#
# COMPACT_ATOMS: atom_id res chain seq x y z
N ALA A 1 24.03 -0.97 -2.42
CA ALA A 1 24.21 -1.17 -0.98
C ALA A 1 25.67 -0.93 -0.58
N PHE A 2 26.65 -1.61 -1.21
CA PHE A 2 28.09 -1.45 -0.91
C PHE A 2 28.62 -0.03 -1.17
N GLN A 3 28.21 0.62 -2.26
CA GLN A 3 28.59 2.02 -2.52
C GLN A 3 28.17 2.96 -1.39
N ASN A 4 26.97 2.78 -0.83
CA ASN A 4 26.50 3.59 0.29
C ASN A 4 27.30 3.28 1.57
N PHE A 5 27.63 2.01 1.80
CA PHE A 5 28.48 1.61 2.93
C PHE A 5 29.84 2.29 2.90
N PHE A 6 30.48 2.36 1.72
CA PHE A 6 31.79 3.01 1.57
C PHE A 6 31.72 4.54 1.55
N LYS A 7 30.61 5.13 1.06
CA LYS A 7 30.46 6.60 0.97
C LYS A 7 29.89 7.25 2.22
N GLN A 8 29.17 6.51 3.05
CA GLN A 8 28.46 7.05 4.20
C GLN A 8 28.89 6.35 5.48
N PRO A 9 29.71 7.02 6.35
CA PRO A 9 30.31 6.38 7.55
C PRO A 9 29.30 5.80 8.55
N LYS A 10 28.05 6.30 8.55
CA LYS A 10 26.97 5.84 9.44
C LYS A 10 26.15 4.68 8.87
N THR A 11 26.44 4.25 7.65
CA THR A 11 25.70 3.14 7.02
C THR A 11 26.33 1.81 7.43
N GLY A 12 25.59 0.96 8.09
CA GLY A 12 26.06 -0.36 8.50
C GLY A 12 26.36 -1.28 7.31
N PHE A 13 27.14 -2.33 7.55
CA PHE A 13 27.49 -3.33 6.53
C PHE A 13 26.24 -3.93 5.86
N PRO A 14 26.22 -4.05 4.53
CA PRO A 14 25.09 -4.62 3.79
C PRO A 14 24.80 -6.06 4.23
N ARG A 15 23.54 -6.34 4.56
CA ARG A 15 23.10 -7.68 4.96
C ARG A 15 22.35 -8.34 3.82
N PHE A 16 22.60 -9.63 3.60
CA PHE A 16 21.83 -10.42 2.65
C PHE A 16 20.34 -10.44 3.00
N LYS A 17 19.51 -10.27 1.99
CA LYS A 17 18.07 -10.41 2.13
C LYS A 17 17.74 -11.87 2.40
N SER A 18 17.07 -12.15 3.52
CA SER A 18 16.59 -13.49 3.85
C SER A 18 15.08 -13.61 3.61
N LYS A 19 14.61 -14.77 3.19
CA LYS A 19 13.17 -15.07 2.99
C LYS A 19 12.33 -14.77 4.24
N LYS A 20 12.89 -14.91 5.44
CA LYS A 20 12.17 -14.69 6.71
C LYS A 20 12.01 -13.22 7.07
N ARG A 21 12.89 -12.34 6.59
CA ARG A 21 12.96 -10.92 7.01
C ARG A 21 12.50 -9.94 5.95
N ASN A 22 12.36 -10.36 4.70
CA ASN A 22 11.96 -9.49 3.61
C ASN A 22 10.47 -9.55 3.30
N LYS A 23 9.97 -8.48 2.70
CA LYS A 23 8.65 -8.49 2.06
C LYS A 23 8.67 -9.49 0.90
N ASN A 24 7.69 -10.36 0.86
CA ASN A 24 7.51 -11.27 -0.27
C ASN A 24 7.01 -10.45 -1.47
N SER A 25 7.92 -10.14 -2.38
CA SER A 25 7.59 -9.41 -3.60
C SER A 25 8.44 -9.91 -4.78
N TYR A 26 7.86 -9.84 -5.96
CA TYR A 26 8.48 -10.15 -7.24
C TYR A 26 8.24 -8.96 -8.16
N SER A 27 9.31 -8.38 -8.69
CA SER A 27 9.24 -7.26 -9.64
C SER A 27 9.86 -7.67 -10.96
N THR A 28 9.23 -7.26 -12.06
CA THR A 28 9.71 -7.51 -13.41
C THR A 28 9.40 -6.31 -14.30
N VAL A 29 10.30 -6.06 -15.25
CA VAL A 29 10.19 -4.98 -16.24
C VAL A 29 9.62 -5.56 -17.53
N CYS A 30 8.80 -4.79 -18.23
CA CYS A 30 8.29 -5.17 -19.54
C CYS A 30 9.36 -4.93 -20.60
N ILE A 31 9.83 -6.00 -21.21
CA ILE A 31 10.82 -6.00 -22.30
C ILE A 31 10.26 -6.90 -23.38
N ASN A 32 10.15 -6.38 -24.61
CA ASN A 32 9.67 -7.13 -25.78
C ASN A 32 8.35 -7.89 -25.55
N GLY A 33 7.40 -7.27 -24.85
CA GLY A 33 6.07 -7.88 -24.64
C GLY A 33 6.01 -9.10 -23.72
N ASN A 34 7.05 -9.30 -22.87
CA ASN A 34 7.12 -10.42 -21.93
C ASN A 34 6.06 -10.36 -20.81
N ILE A 35 5.38 -9.22 -20.66
CA ILE A 35 4.26 -9.01 -19.75
C ILE A 35 3.05 -8.58 -20.57
N THR A 36 1.93 -9.26 -20.38
CA THR A 36 0.67 -8.89 -21.03
C THR A 36 -0.48 -8.85 -20.02
N LEU A 37 -1.38 -7.90 -20.22
CA LEU A 37 -2.61 -7.76 -19.43
C LEU A 37 -3.79 -7.85 -20.39
N SER A 38 -4.59 -8.90 -20.31
CA SER A 38 -5.74 -9.10 -21.18
C SER A 38 -6.81 -9.95 -20.47
N ASN A 39 -8.08 -9.62 -20.74
CA ASN A 39 -9.25 -10.40 -20.28
C ASN A 39 -9.23 -10.76 -18.76
N GLY A 40 -8.73 -9.87 -17.91
CA GLY A 40 -8.63 -10.11 -16.48
C GLY A 40 -7.51 -11.07 -16.08
N TYR A 41 -6.55 -11.32 -16.97
CA TYR A 41 -5.35 -12.11 -16.72
C TYR A 41 -4.10 -11.27 -16.90
N LEU A 42 -3.14 -11.48 -16.02
CA LEU A 42 -1.80 -10.91 -16.08
C LEU A 42 -0.80 -12.04 -16.37
N ARG A 43 -0.12 -11.97 -17.52
CA ARG A 43 0.97 -12.89 -17.86
C ARG A 43 2.28 -12.30 -17.39
N LEU A 44 3.05 -13.09 -16.64
CA LEU A 44 4.35 -12.69 -16.10
C LEU A 44 5.43 -13.68 -16.50
N PRO A 45 6.68 -13.22 -16.73
CA PRO A 45 7.82 -14.10 -16.96
C PRO A 45 7.97 -15.09 -15.79
N LYS A 46 8.33 -16.35 -16.07
CA LYS A 46 8.54 -17.45 -15.11
C LYS A 46 7.30 -17.92 -14.33
N ILE A 47 6.31 -17.06 -14.11
CA ILE A 47 5.08 -17.40 -13.35
C ILE A 47 3.98 -17.86 -14.29
N GLY A 48 3.96 -17.33 -15.53
CA GLY A 48 2.89 -17.58 -16.49
C GLY A 48 1.67 -16.70 -16.26
N GLN A 49 0.50 -17.21 -16.59
CA GLN A 49 -0.75 -16.48 -16.59
C GLN A 49 -1.46 -16.61 -15.24
N ILE A 50 -1.78 -15.47 -14.62
CA ILE A 50 -2.50 -15.38 -13.34
C ILE A 50 -3.76 -14.55 -13.48
N ARG A 51 -4.83 -15.00 -12.83
CA ARG A 51 -6.10 -14.26 -12.79
C ARG A 51 -5.94 -12.98 -11.96
N LEU A 52 -6.34 -11.85 -12.53
CA LEU A 52 -6.28 -10.54 -11.91
C LEU A 52 -7.70 -10.01 -11.68
N LYS A 53 -7.98 -9.51 -10.48
CA LYS A 53 -9.16 -8.70 -10.21
C LYS A 53 -8.84 -7.27 -10.57
N GLN A 54 -9.18 -6.86 -11.78
CA GLN A 54 -8.96 -5.51 -12.27
C GLN A 54 -10.08 -4.59 -11.79
N HIS A 55 -9.72 -3.40 -11.29
CA HIS A 55 -10.67 -2.42 -10.75
C HIS A 55 -10.83 -1.19 -11.66
N ARG A 56 -9.90 -0.99 -12.59
CA ARG A 56 -9.89 0.15 -13.51
C ARG A 56 -9.77 -0.32 -14.93
N ILE A 57 -10.47 0.33 -15.83
CA ILE A 57 -10.24 0.21 -17.26
C ILE A 57 -8.91 0.92 -17.54
N ILE A 58 -8.05 0.29 -18.29
CA ILE A 58 -6.76 0.84 -18.69
C ILE A 58 -6.91 1.23 -20.15
N PRO A 59 -6.68 2.52 -20.50
CA PRO A 59 -6.71 2.97 -21.89
C PRO A 59 -5.64 2.25 -22.72
N ASP A 60 -5.93 2.01 -23.99
CA ASP A 60 -5.05 1.27 -24.91
C ASP A 60 -3.73 2.01 -25.20
N GLU A 61 -3.76 3.35 -25.11
CA GLU A 61 -2.58 4.21 -25.24
C GLU A 61 -1.56 4.06 -24.13
N TYR A 62 -1.94 3.46 -22.99
CA TYR A 62 -1.06 3.29 -21.83
C TYR A 62 -0.04 2.17 -22.06
N ARG A 63 1.24 2.52 -22.03
CA ARG A 63 2.33 1.58 -22.23
C ARG A 63 2.77 0.94 -20.91
N LEU A 64 2.63 -0.37 -20.79
CA LEU A 64 3.04 -1.13 -19.62
C LEU A 64 4.57 -1.13 -19.48
N LYS A 65 5.09 -0.68 -18.35
CA LYS A 65 6.55 -0.60 -18.05
C LYS A 65 7.04 -1.68 -17.11
N SER A 66 6.34 -1.89 -16.00
CA SER A 66 6.76 -2.88 -15.02
C SER A 66 5.60 -3.36 -14.17
N VAL A 67 5.80 -4.52 -13.56
CA VAL A 67 4.84 -5.11 -12.61
C VAL A 67 5.56 -5.55 -11.35
N THR A 68 4.99 -5.22 -10.20
CA THR A 68 5.42 -5.74 -8.91
C THR A 68 4.28 -6.50 -8.26
N VAL A 69 4.46 -7.80 -8.07
CA VAL A 69 3.54 -8.64 -7.29
C VAL A 69 4.04 -8.72 -5.86
N SER A 70 3.18 -8.45 -4.91
CA SER A 70 3.52 -8.47 -3.49
C SER A 70 2.50 -9.26 -2.68
N GLN A 71 2.98 -9.92 -1.62
CA GLN A 71 2.14 -10.61 -0.66
C GLN A 71 2.09 -9.84 0.65
N THR A 72 0.88 -9.59 1.14
CA THR A 72 0.68 -8.98 2.46
C THR A 72 0.83 -10.01 3.59
N PRO A 73 1.10 -9.58 4.82
CA PRO A 73 1.12 -10.47 5.99
C PRO A 73 -0.21 -11.19 6.25
N SER A 74 -1.32 -10.68 5.73
CA SER A 74 -2.65 -11.30 5.78
C SER A 74 -2.86 -12.41 4.74
N GLY A 75 -1.86 -12.66 3.86
CA GLY A 75 -1.88 -13.69 2.83
C GLY A 75 -2.50 -13.27 1.50
N LYS A 76 -2.87 -12.00 1.32
CA LYS A 76 -3.39 -11.49 0.05
C LYS A 76 -2.25 -11.13 -0.91
N TYR A 77 -2.52 -11.25 -2.21
CA TYR A 77 -1.61 -10.84 -3.27
C TYR A 77 -2.14 -9.59 -3.95
N TYR A 78 -1.23 -8.68 -4.28
CA TYR A 78 -1.51 -7.47 -5.04
C TYR A 78 -0.50 -7.33 -6.17
N ALA A 79 -0.98 -6.92 -7.34
CA ALA A 79 -0.15 -6.51 -8.46
C ALA A 79 -0.18 -4.98 -8.58
N SER A 80 0.98 -4.35 -8.49
CA SER A 80 1.18 -2.94 -8.81
C SER A 80 1.75 -2.88 -10.22
N ILE A 81 1.02 -2.27 -11.12
CA ILE A 81 1.37 -2.18 -12.54
C ILE A 81 1.70 -0.73 -12.85
N LEU A 82 2.89 -0.50 -13.37
CA LEU A 82 3.35 0.81 -13.81
C LEU A 82 3.09 0.98 -15.29
N PHE A 83 2.39 2.05 -15.63
CA PHE A 83 2.17 2.48 -16.99
C PHE A 83 2.85 3.81 -17.27
N GLU A 84 3.31 4.00 -18.49
CA GLU A 84 3.71 5.28 -19.06
C GLU A 84 2.58 5.78 -19.97
N TYR A 85 2.25 7.02 -19.85
CA TYR A 85 1.27 7.71 -20.71
C TYR A 85 1.70 9.17 -20.86
N GLU A 86 1.24 9.82 -21.90
CA GLU A 86 1.43 11.26 -22.08
C GLU A 86 0.42 11.98 -21.18
N ASP A 87 0.93 12.75 -20.23
CA ASP A 87 0.08 13.51 -19.32
C ASP A 87 -0.34 14.81 -19.98
N GLN A 88 -1.64 14.93 -20.23
CA GLN A 88 -2.24 16.18 -20.69
C GLN A 88 -2.67 17.00 -19.47
N VAL A 89 -1.72 17.42 -18.66
CA VAL A 89 -2.01 18.34 -17.56
C VAL A 89 -2.47 19.67 -18.16
N GLN A 90 -3.76 19.94 -18.09
CA GLN A 90 -4.26 21.28 -18.34
C GLN A 90 -3.86 22.14 -17.13
N GLU A 91 -3.07 23.18 -17.37
CA GLU A 91 -2.81 24.21 -16.38
C GLU A 91 -4.15 24.85 -16.01
N LYS A 92 -4.57 24.64 -14.76
CA LYS A 92 -5.72 25.33 -14.19
C LYS A 92 -5.24 26.62 -13.57
N GLU A 93 -5.88 27.74 -13.94
CA GLU A 93 -5.68 28.97 -13.18
C GLU A 93 -6.04 28.77 -11.71
N LEU A 94 -5.14 29.15 -10.83
CA LEU A 94 -5.33 29.09 -9.38
C LEU A 94 -6.39 30.13 -8.99
N GLN A 95 -7.62 29.70 -8.77
CA GLN A 95 -8.74 30.60 -8.44
C GLN A 95 -9.02 30.67 -6.94
N LYS A 96 -8.57 29.68 -6.19
CA LYS A 96 -8.89 29.58 -4.74
C LYS A 96 -7.70 29.07 -3.94
N PHE A 97 -7.60 29.58 -2.73
CA PHE A 97 -6.57 29.17 -1.77
C PHE A 97 -7.23 28.59 -0.52
N LEU A 98 -6.64 27.53 0.04
CA LEU A 98 -7.07 26.93 1.29
C LEU A 98 -5.89 26.79 2.23
N GLY A 99 -6.00 27.42 3.40
CA GLY A 99 -5.10 27.17 4.52
C GLY A 99 -5.52 25.91 5.28
N LEU A 100 -4.58 25.04 5.60
CA LEU A 100 -4.80 23.83 6.40
C LEU A 100 -3.84 23.82 7.57
N ASP A 101 -4.37 23.65 8.78
CA ASP A 101 -3.59 23.42 9.99
C ASP A 101 -3.88 22.02 10.55
N PHE A 102 -2.81 21.32 10.97
CA PHE A 102 -2.95 19.99 11.54
C PHE A 102 -3.51 20.05 12.95
N SER A 103 -4.59 19.30 13.21
CA SER A 103 -5.19 19.17 14.52
C SER A 103 -4.92 17.81 15.16
N MET A 104 -4.65 17.78 16.46
CA MET A 104 -4.50 16.54 17.22
C MET A 104 -5.83 15.87 17.55
N HIS A 105 -6.91 16.61 17.62
CA HIS A 105 -8.26 16.09 17.95
C HIS A 105 -9.02 15.69 16.70
N GLU A 106 -8.99 16.54 15.68
CA GLU A 106 -9.52 16.31 14.35
C GLU A 106 -8.37 15.98 13.39
N LEU A 107 -8.62 15.80 12.12
CA LEU A 107 -7.57 15.58 11.14
C LEU A 107 -6.86 16.90 10.78
N TYR A 108 -7.63 17.94 10.54
CA TYR A 108 -7.15 19.30 10.24
C TYR A 108 -8.27 20.31 10.54
N ARG A 109 -7.89 21.58 10.65
CA ARG A 109 -8.78 22.73 10.59
C ARG A 109 -8.44 23.52 9.33
N ASP A 110 -9.43 23.86 8.52
CA ASP A 110 -9.21 24.66 7.34
C ASP A 110 -9.53 26.16 7.59
N SER A 111 -9.07 27.01 6.68
CA SER A 111 -9.30 28.47 6.76
C SER A 111 -10.78 28.87 6.68
N ASN A 112 -11.66 27.93 6.30
CA ASN A 112 -13.12 28.14 6.27
C ASN A 112 -13.81 27.59 7.53
N GLY A 113 -13.05 27.14 8.53
CA GLY A 113 -13.55 26.61 9.79
C GLY A 113 -14.04 25.17 9.73
N LYS A 114 -13.74 24.42 8.66
CA LYS A 114 -14.11 23.01 8.54
C LYS A 114 -13.13 22.13 9.30
N GLU A 115 -13.67 21.23 10.13
CA GLU A 115 -12.94 20.30 10.99
C GLU A 115 -13.46 18.87 10.78
N PRO A 116 -12.85 18.06 9.91
CA PRO A 116 -13.31 16.69 9.71
C PRO A 116 -12.95 15.83 10.92
N ALA A 117 -13.97 15.29 11.59
CA ALA A 117 -13.79 14.38 12.72
C ALA A 117 -13.00 13.13 12.31
N TYR A 118 -11.95 12.81 13.07
CA TYR A 118 -11.18 11.59 12.85
C TYR A 118 -11.84 10.40 13.53
N PRO A 119 -12.26 9.33 12.80
CA PRO A 119 -13.10 8.26 13.35
C PRO A 119 -12.43 7.31 14.35
N GLY A 120 -11.20 7.54 14.75
CA GLY A 120 -10.50 6.78 15.78
C GLY A 120 -10.37 5.27 15.51
N TYR A 121 -10.22 4.85 14.26
CA TYR A 121 -10.21 3.43 13.84
C TYR A 121 -9.28 2.53 14.64
N TYR A 122 -8.12 3.04 15.05
CA TYR A 122 -7.19 2.27 15.88
C TYR A 122 -7.77 2.05 17.29
N ARG A 123 -8.25 3.10 17.95
CA ARG A 123 -8.83 3.02 19.30
C ARG A 123 -10.01 2.06 19.35
N ASN A 124 -10.86 2.08 18.32
CA ASN A 124 -12.01 1.16 18.21
C ASN A 124 -11.58 -0.30 18.05
N ALA A 125 -10.41 -0.55 17.45
CA ALA A 125 -9.88 -1.90 17.24
C ALA A 125 -8.91 -2.37 18.34
N GLU A 126 -8.40 -1.47 19.19
CA GLU A 126 -7.29 -1.68 20.12
C GLU A 126 -7.54 -2.84 21.08
N LYS A 127 -8.69 -2.85 21.77
CA LYS A 127 -9.05 -3.94 22.71
C LYS A 127 -9.04 -5.31 22.03
N LYS A 128 -9.58 -5.38 20.79
CA LYS A 128 -9.60 -6.62 20.00
C LYS A 128 -8.20 -7.01 19.54
N LEU A 129 -7.41 -6.08 19.05
CA LEU A 129 -6.02 -6.30 18.66
C LEU A 129 -5.18 -6.82 19.82
N ALA A 130 -5.23 -6.15 20.98
CA ALA A 130 -4.51 -6.55 22.19
C ALA A 130 -4.88 -7.97 22.63
N ARG A 131 -6.18 -8.32 22.61
CA ARG A 131 -6.64 -9.67 22.94
C ARG A 131 -6.06 -10.72 21.99
N GLU A 132 -6.14 -10.49 20.67
CA GLU A 132 -5.66 -11.46 19.69
C GLU A 132 -4.11 -11.55 19.68
N GLN A 133 -3.41 -10.48 19.97
CA GLN A 133 -1.95 -10.47 20.14
C GLN A 133 -1.51 -11.23 21.41
N ARG A 134 -2.21 -11.05 22.54
CA ARG A 134 -1.95 -11.84 23.76
C ARG A 134 -2.15 -13.34 23.52
N LYS A 135 -3.19 -13.74 22.76
CA LYS A 135 -3.36 -15.15 22.36
C LYS A 135 -2.19 -15.63 21.52
N LEU A 136 -1.75 -14.83 20.55
CA LEU A 136 -0.62 -15.19 19.67
C LEU A 136 0.69 -15.35 20.46
N SER A 137 0.96 -14.47 21.44
CA SER A 137 2.19 -14.54 22.25
C SER A 137 2.30 -15.81 23.09
N LYS A 138 1.16 -16.33 23.58
CA LYS A 138 1.10 -17.55 24.41
C LYS A 138 1.19 -18.85 23.59
N MET A 139 1.05 -18.79 22.27
CA MET A 139 1.08 -20.00 21.43
C MET A 139 2.50 -20.45 21.11
N GLN A 140 2.70 -21.76 21.06
CA GLN A 140 3.97 -22.38 20.71
C GLN A 140 4.47 -21.92 19.35
N LYS A 141 5.71 -21.44 19.26
CA LYS A 141 6.38 -21.03 18.03
C LYS A 141 6.48 -22.22 17.07
N GLY A 142 6.12 -22.00 15.80
CA GLY A 142 6.15 -23.04 14.77
C GLY A 142 4.87 -23.85 14.63
N SER A 143 3.93 -23.80 15.57
CA SER A 143 2.68 -24.55 15.49
C SER A 143 1.73 -24.01 14.40
N ASN A 144 0.92 -24.89 13.79
CA ASN A 144 -0.09 -24.50 12.81
C ASN A 144 -1.14 -23.56 13.41
N ASN A 145 -1.53 -23.75 14.66
CA ASN A 145 -2.49 -22.90 15.34
C ASN A 145 -1.92 -21.47 15.52
N ARG A 146 -0.63 -21.35 15.84
CA ARG A 146 0.03 -20.05 15.90
C ARG A 146 0.08 -19.36 14.54
N ASN A 147 0.30 -20.10 13.45
CA ASN A 147 0.26 -19.56 12.10
C ASN A 147 -1.14 -19.04 11.72
N LYS A 148 -2.20 -19.78 12.05
CA LYS A 148 -3.60 -19.32 11.86
C LYS A 148 -3.88 -18.07 12.68
N GLN A 149 -3.44 -18.02 13.94
CA GLN A 149 -3.63 -16.85 14.79
C GLN A 149 -2.83 -15.63 14.29
N ARG A 150 -1.61 -15.83 13.77
CA ARG A 150 -0.81 -14.76 13.14
C ARG A 150 -1.54 -14.13 11.96
N LEU A 151 -2.17 -14.94 11.10
CA LEU A 151 -2.97 -14.44 9.99
C LEU A 151 -4.19 -13.63 10.48
N LYS A 152 -4.84 -14.08 11.56
CA LYS A 152 -5.96 -13.35 12.16
C LYS A 152 -5.55 -11.96 12.67
N VAL A 153 -4.44 -11.88 13.37
CA VAL A 153 -3.86 -10.61 13.83
C VAL A 153 -3.48 -9.73 12.64
N ALA A 154 -2.82 -10.29 11.62
CA ALA A 154 -2.45 -9.55 10.41
C ALA A 154 -3.66 -8.96 9.67
N LYS A 155 -4.76 -9.71 9.55
CA LYS A 155 -6.02 -9.21 8.96
C LYS A 155 -6.64 -8.07 9.75
N LEU A 156 -6.54 -8.08 11.08
CA LEU A 156 -7.03 -6.97 11.91
C LEU A 156 -6.20 -5.71 11.71
N HIS A 157 -4.88 -5.82 11.68
CA HIS A 157 -3.98 -4.69 11.37
C HIS A 157 -4.24 -4.14 9.97
N GLU A 158 -4.38 -5.01 8.97
CA GLU A 158 -4.69 -4.61 7.60
C GLU A 158 -6.02 -3.84 7.53
N LYS A 159 -7.07 -4.32 8.23
CA LYS A 159 -8.37 -3.64 8.28
C LYS A 159 -8.23 -2.21 8.81
N VAL A 160 -7.56 -2.02 9.94
CA VAL A 160 -7.36 -0.70 10.54
C VAL A 160 -6.53 0.20 9.60
N SER A 161 -5.46 -0.33 9.03
CA SER A 161 -4.62 0.40 8.07
C SER A 161 -5.41 0.86 6.84
N ASN A 162 -6.25 -0.03 6.28
CA ASN A 162 -7.07 0.29 5.12
C ASN A 162 -8.15 1.33 5.43
N GLN A 163 -8.81 1.23 6.57
CA GLN A 163 -9.79 2.23 7.02
C GLN A 163 -9.16 3.62 7.17
N ARG A 164 -7.95 3.70 7.75
CA ARG A 164 -7.22 4.96 7.88
C ARG A 164 -6.84 5.53 6.51
N LYS A 165 -6.31 4.71 5.63
CA LYS A 165 -5.93 5.14 4.27
C LYS A 165 -7.15 5.60 3.48
N ASP A 166 -8.24 4.86 3.50
CA ASP A 166 -9.48 5.22 2.80
C ASP A 166 -10.01 6.58 3.27
N PHE A 167 -10.04 6.79 4.59
CA PHE A 167 -10.44 8.07 5.16
C PHE A 167 -9.54 9.22 4.68
N LEU A 168 -8.22 9.07 4.77
CA LEU A 168 -7.27 10.09 4.34
C LEU A 168 -7.38 10.39 2.84
N HIS A 169 -7.50 9.35 2.01
CA HIS A 169 -7.69 9.52 0.56
C HIS A 169 -9.00 10.24 0.23
N LYS A 170 -10.09 9.94 0.96
CA LYS A 170 -11.36 10.65 0.77
C LYS A 170 -11.24 12.12 1.15
N GLN A 171 -10.61 12.44 2.29
CA GLN A 171 -10.42 13.81 2.71
C GLN A 171 -9.53 14.58 1.73
N SER A 172 -8.38 14.05 1.34
CA SER A 172 -7.49 14.70 0.38
C SER A 172 -8.16 14.93 -0.98
N ARG A 173 -8.96 13.96 -1.45
CA ARG A 173 -9.69 14.11 -2.72
C ARG A 173 -10.81 15.15 -2.63
N GLN A 174 -11.51 15.23 -1.49
CA GLN A 174 -12.52 16.27 -1.28
C GLN A 174 -11.90 17.67 -1.32
N ILE A 175 -10.73 17.84 -0.70
CA ILE A 175 -9.99 19.10 -0.75
C ILE A 175 -9.57 19.40 -2.20
N ALA A 176 -8.89 18.48 -2.87
CA ALA A 176 -8.40 18.67 -4.24
C ALA A 176 -9.51 18.92 -5.28
N ASN A 177 -10.73 18.43 -5.04
CA ASN A 177 -11.86 18.66 -5.93
C ASN A 177 -12.57 19.99 -5.65
N ALA A 178 -12.38 20.59 -4.47
CA ALA A 178 -13.03 21.84 -4.08
C ALA A 178 -12.19 23.07 -4.43
N TYR A 179 -10.90 22.90 -4.65
CA TYR A 179 -9.89 23.91 -4.94
C TYR A 179 -9.04 23.52 -6.15
#